data_76362a50f8ad0d52a255765407e8bfbe
#
_entry.id   76362a50f8ad0d52a255765407e8bfbe
#
_cell.length_a   1.000
_cell.length_b   1.000
_cell.length_c   1.000
_cell.angle_alpha   90.00
_cell.angle_beta   90.00
_cell.angle_gamma   90.00
#
_symmetry.space_group_name_H-M   'P 1'
#
loop_
_entity.id
_entity.type
_entity.pdbx_description
1 polymer ?
#
loop_
_entity_poly.entity_id
_entity_poly.type
_entity_poly.pdbx_seq_one_letter_code
_entity_poly.pdbx_strand_id
1 'polypeptide(L)'
;MSAVLIAEPEAGVRGFLERHLAQDGFDVVGTEDREAALELASRAHPDLVLLGDPTALDAFPDVPVIVIGGEESDAVDRVRAFARGCDDFVARPFVYDELVARMHAVLRRARPAEAERLEAGPISVEHATRRVRVGGVRVDLAGKEYELLVKLAPEPYRVFTKEELLREVWGFRSLGRTRTLDSHASRLRRKLQAVAPGPFVVNVWRIGYRLLD
;
A
#
# COMPACT_ATOMS: atom_id res chain seq x y z
N MET A 1 -8.10 3.41 -2.61
CA MET A 1 -8.64 3.21 -1.25
C MET A 1 -8.77 1.71 -1.07
N SER A 2 -8.42 1.16 0.09
CA SER A 2 -8.60 -0.29 0.34
C SER A 2 -9.98 -0.52 0.96
N ALA A 3 -10.70 -1.50 0.42
CA ALA A 3 -12.02 -1.91 0.90
C ALA A 3 -11.87 -2.90 2.06
N VAL A 4 -12.53 -2.63 3.19
CA VAL A 4 -12.46 -3.42 4.41
C VAL A 4 -13.86 -3.88 4.81
N LEU A 5 -14.04 -5.19 4.92
CA LEU A 5 -15.25 -5.80 5.50
C LEU A 5 -15.03 -6.06 6.99
N ILE A 6 -15.95 -5.60 7.81
CA ILE A 6 -15.96 -5.87 9.25
C ILE A 6 -17.09 -6.84 9.57
N ALA A 7 -16.75 -8.10 9.84
CA ALA A 7 -17.68 -9.12 10.31
C ALA A 7 -17.51 -9.27 11.83
N GLU A 8 -18.24 -8.44 12.60
CA GLU A 8 -18.07 -8.32 14.05
C GLU A 8 -19.44 -8.30 14.74
N PRO A 9 -19.76 -9.31 15.57
CA PRO A 9 -21.05 -9.40 16.24
C PRO A 9 -21.28 -8.27 17.25
N GLU A 10 -20.22 -7.82 17.94
CA GLU A 10 -20.34 -6.78 18.98
C GLU A 10 -20.52 -5.41 18.37
N ALA A 11 -21.73 -4.83 18.53
CA ALA A 11 -22.09 -3.55 17.93
C ALA A 11 -21.18 -2.38 18.34
N GLY A 12 -20.68 -2.38 19.59
CA GLY A 12 -19.76 -1.36 20.09
C GLY A 12 -18.41 -1.37 19.36
N VAL A 13 -17.82 -2.54 19.22
CA VAL A 13 -16.54 -2.73 18.50
C VAL A 13 -16.72 -2.45 17.01
N ARG A 14 -17.77 -3.01 16.40
CA ARG A 14 -18.08 -2.77 14.98
C ARG A 14 -18.22 -1.29 14.67
N GLY A 15 -19.07 -0.56 15.39
CA GLY A 15 -19.30 0.87 15.16
C GLY A 15 -18.08 1.75 15.47
N PHE A 16 -17.22 1.32 16.41
CA PHE A 16 -15.94 1.97 16.65
C PHE A 16 -15.02 1.82 15.42
N LEU A 17 -14.85 0.60 14.93
CA LEU A 17 -13.97 0.31 13.79
C LEU A 17 -14.46 0.98 12.50
N GLU A 18 -15.76 0.89 12.18
CA GLU A 18 -16.35 1.54 11.01
C GLU A 18 -16.04 3.04 10.97
N ARG A 19 -16.24 3.72 12.08
CA ARG A 19 -16.06 5.16 12.17
C ARG A 19 -14.60 5.58 12.01
N HIS A 20 -13.69 4.92 12.73
CA HIS A 20 -12.28 5.32 12.74
C HIS A 20 -11.56 4.92 11.44
N LEU A 21 -11.82 3.73 10.92
CA LEU A 21 -11.22 3.30 9.65
C LEU A 21 -11.72 4.13 8.46
N ALA A 22 -12.99 4.55 8.46
CA ALA A 22 -13.50 5.47 7.44
C ALA A 22 -12.82 6.85 7.53
N GLN A 23 -12.52 7.36 8.75
CA GLN A 23 -11.75 8.58 8.93
C GLN A 23 -10.31 8.47 8.42
N ASP A 24 -9.70 7.28 8.54
CA ASP A 24 -8.36 7.00 8.03
C ASP A 24 -8.32 6.70 6.51
N GLY A 25 -9.48 6.81 5.84
CA GLY A 25 -9.57 6.72 4.38
C GLY A 25 -9.74 5.30 3.83
N PHE A 26 -10.18 4.34 4.65
CA PHE A 26 -10.64 3.04 4.17
C PHE A 26 -12.09 3.12 3.66
N ASP A 27 -12.43 2.29 2.69
CA ASP A 27 -13.81 2.04 2.28
C ASP A 27 -14.34 0.88 3.14
N VAL A 28 -15.27 1.18 4.05
CA VAL A 28 -15.63 0.24 5.13
C VAL A 28 -17.09 -0.16 5.05
N VAL A 29 -17.36 -1.44 5.14
CA VAL A 29 -18.69 -2.00 5.34
C VAL A 29 -18.67 -2.99 6.50
N GLY A 30 -19.64 -2.87 7.43
CA GLY A 30 -19.73 -3.72 8.60
C GLY A 30 -21.02 -4.52 8.67
N THR A 31 -20.95 -5.71 9.26
CA THR A 31 -22.10 -6.54 9.58
C THR A 31 -21.86 -7.35 10.85
N GLU A 32 -22.94 -7.70 11.54
CA GLU A 32 -22.91 -8.63 12.69
C GLU A 32 -23.13 -10.08 12.27
N ASP A 33 -23.74 -10.27 11.11
CA ASP A 33 -24.19 -11.56 10.62
C ASP A 33 -23.16 -12.18 9.66
N ARG A 34 -22.85 -13.45 9.90
CA ARG A 34 -21.93 -14.25 9.07
C ARG A 34 -22.44 -14.43 7.64
N GLU A 35 -23.73 -14.68 7.44
CA GLU A 35 -24.31 -14.90 6.11
C GLU A 35 -24.25 -13.60 5.30
N ALA A 36 -24.61 -12.47 5.94
CA ALA A 36 -24.48 -11.15 5.32
C ALA A 36 -23.02 -10.80 5.01
N ALA A 37 -22.07 -11.22 5.86
CA ALA A 37 -20.64 -11.00 5.60
C ALA A 37 -20.18 -11.73 4.32
N LEU A 38 -20.63 -12.96 4.09
CA LEU A 38 -20.33 -13.72 2.87
C LEU A 38 -20.92 -13.06 1.62
N GLU A 39 -22.18 -12.62 1.71
CA GLU A 39 -22.83 -11.92 0.61
C GLU A 39 -22.12 -10.60 0.28
N LEU A 40 -21.77 -9.83 1.30
CA LEU A 40 -20.99 -8.59 1.14
C LEU A 40 -19.61 -8.86 0.56
N ALA A 41 -18.89 -9.88 1.02
CA ALA A 41 -17.58 -10.24 0.48
C ALA A 41 -17.66 -10.59 -1.01
N SER A 42 -18.67 -11.34 -1.41
CA SER A 42 -18.85 -11.73 -2.82
C SER A 42 -19.21 -10.56 -3.74
N ARG A 43 -19.85 -9.52 -3.23
CA ARG A 43 -20.27 -8.34 -4.01
C ARG A 43 -19.24 -7.21 -3.99
N ALA A 44 -18.67 -6.94 -2.82
CA ALA A 44 -17.78 -5.81 -2.61
C ALA A 44 -16.31 -6.13 -2.90
N HIS A 45 -15.94 -7.42 -2.99
CA HIS A 45 -14.54 -7.87 -3.17
C HIS A 45 -13.57 -7.13 -2.25
N PRO A 46 -13.72 -7.24 -0.90
CA PRO A 46 -12.89 -6.49 0.02
C PRO A 46 -11.41 -6.89 -0.08
N ASP A 47 -10.53 -5.93 0.12
CA ASP A 47 -9.08 -6.17 0.19
C ASP A 47 -8.66 -6.83 1.51
N LEU A 48 -9.51 -6.73 2.56
CA LEU A 48 -9.26 -7.25 3.90
C LEU A 48 -10.57 -7.51 4.65
N VAL A 49 -10.62 -8.59 5.43
CA VAL A 49 -11.70 -8.87 6.38
C VAL A 49 -11.17 -8.73 7.82
N LEU A 50 -11.87 -7.96 8.65
CA LEU A 50 -11.73 -7.97 10.10
C LEU A 50 -12.82 -8.88 10.66
N LEU A 51 -12.43 -9.96 11.30
CA LEU A 51 -13.33 -11.05 11.70
C LEU A 51 -13.36 -11.21 13.23
N GLY A 52 -14.50 -10.94 13.86
CA GLY A 52 -14.73 -11.11 15.31
C GLY A 52 -15.00 -12.54 15.74
N ASP A 53 -15.59 -13.35 14.86
CA ASP A 53 -15.86 -14.77 15.12
C ASP A 53 -14.90 -15.66 14.32
N PRO A 54 -13.87 -16.26 14.96
CA PRO A 54 -12.89 -17.12 14.27
C PRO A 54 -13.54 -18.37 13.61
N THR A 55 -14.75 -18.76 13.99
CA THR A 55 -15.43 -19.93 13.40
C THR A 55 -15.84 -19.69 11.95
N ALA A 56 -15.92 -18.44 11.53
CA ALA A 56 -16.25 -18.05 10.16
C ALA A 56 -15.02 -17.93 9.22
N LEU A 57 -13.81 -18.22 9.69
CA LEU A 57 -12.57 -18.01 8.95
C LEU A 57 -12.54 -18.75 7.60
N ASP A 58 -13.00 -20.00 7.56
CA ASP A 58 -13.00 -20.83 6.35
C ASP A 58 -13.96 -20.30 5.24
N ALA A 59 -14.73 -19.28 5.57
CA ALA A 59 -15.67 -18.65 4.66
C ALA A 59 -15.00 -17.59 3.74
N PHE A 60 -13.73 -17.22 4.02
CA PHE A 60 -12.98 -16.19 3.29
C PHE A 60 -11.65 -16.74 2.77
N PRO A 61 -11.63 -17.78 1.90
CA PRO A 61 -10.40 -18.46 1.51
C PRO A 61 -9.47 -17.59 0.65
N ASP A 62 -10.03 -16.62 -0.10
CA ASP A 62 -9.30 -15.83 -1.09
C ASP A 62 -9.06 -14.38 -0.65
N VAL A 63 -9.48 -14.03 0.56
CA VAL A 63 -9.37 -12.66 1.09
C VAL A 63 -8.53 -12.70 2.37
N PRO A 64 -7.57 -11.78 2.54
CA PRO A 64 -6.81 -11.68 3.79
C PRO A 64 -7.73 -11.44 4.98
N VAL A 65 -7.48 -12.15 6.08
CA VAL A 65 -8.29 -12.06 7.29
C VAL A 65 -7.44 -11.73 8.51
N ILE A 66 -7.81 -10.69 9.24
CA ILE A 66 -7.34 -10.44 10.60
C ILE A 66 -8.45 -10.83 11.57
N VAL A 67 -8.15 -11.77 12.46
CA VAL A 67 -9.07 -12.15 13.52
C VAL A 67 -8.93 -11.19 14.71
N ILE A 68 -10.06 -10.64 15.15
CA ILE A 68 -10.15 -9.85 16.38
C ILE A 68 -10.69 -10.76 17.49
N GLY A 69 -9.77 -11.31 18.27
CA GLY A 69 -10.13 -12.21 19.37
C GLY A 69 -10.93 -11.51 20.47
N GLY A 70 -11.76 -12.28 21.16
CA GLY A 70 -12.49 -11.79 22.34
C GLY A 70 -11.55 -11.47 23.52
N GLU A 71 -12.11 -10.89 24.59
CA GLU A 71 -11.34 -10.54 25.80
C GLU A 71 -10.73 -11.77 26.52
N GLU A 72 -11.38 -12.94 26.38
CA GLU A 72 -10.93 -14.19 26.97
C GLU A 72 -10.04 -15.03 26.02
N SER A 73 -9.71 -14.51 24.84
CA SER A 73 -8.90 -15.24 23.86
C SER A 73 -7.47 -15.46 24.38
N ASP A 74 -7.06 -16.71 24.40
CA ASP A 74 -5.76 -17.13 24.87
C ASP A 74 -4.74 -17.41 23.75
N ALA A 75 -3.56 -17.91 24.11
CA ALA A 75 -2.52 -18.28 23.15
C ALA A 75 -2.96 -19.48 22.26
N VAL A 76 -3.82 -20.35 22.77
CA VAL A 76 -4.27 -21.54 22.04
C VAL A 76 -5.24 -21.11 20.95
N ASP A 77 -6.16 -20.18 21.25
CA ASP A 77 -7.09 -19.64 20.26
C ASP A 77 -6.38 -18.94 19.12
N ARG A 78 -5.31 -18.19 19.44
CA ARG A 78 -4.45 -17.56 18.45
C ARG A 78 -3.75 -18.59 17.56
N VAL A 79 -3.18 -19.64 18.15
CA VAL A 79 -2.54 -20.73 17.37
C VAL A 79 -3.55 -21.42 16.47
N ARG A 80 -4.76 -21.68 16.96
CA ARG A 80 -5.85 -22.27 16.16
C ARG A 80 -6.25 -21.38 15.00
N ALA A 81 -6.38 -20.07 15.22
CA ALA A 81 -6.73 -19.12 14.15
C ALA A 81 -5.66 -19.11 13.05
N PHE A 82 -4.38 -19.08 13.41
CA PHE A 82 -3.29 -19.18 12.43
C PHE A 82 -3.26 -20.54 11.71
N ALA A 83 -3.47 -21.63 12.43
CA ALA A 83 -3.55 -22.97 11.82
C ALA A 83 -4.71 -23.12 10.81
N ARG A 84 -5.77 -22.32 10.96
CA ARG A 84 -6.91 -22.24 10.04
C ARG A 84 -6.73 -21.21 8.93
N GLY A 85 -5.58 -20.50 8.88
CA GLY A 85 -5.22 -19.64 7.77
C GLY A 85 -5.51 -18.15 7.95
N CYS A 86 -5.71 -17.64 9.19
CA CYS A 86 -5.76 -16.19 9.35
C CYS A 86 -4.38 -15.55 9.09
N ASP A 87 -4.36 -14.34 8.55
CA ASP A 87 -3.12 -13.61 8.21
C ASP A 87 -2.54 -12.87 9.41
N ASP A 88 -3.37 -12.47 10.36
CA ASP A 88 -2.97 -11.92 11.66
C ASP A 88 -4.07 -12.11 12.70
N PHE A 89 -3.71 -11.93 13.99
CA PHE A 89 -4.60 -12.05 15.12
C PHE A 89 -4.35 -10.90 16.10
N VAL A 90 -5.41 -10.21 16.50
CA VAL A 90 -5.38 -9.12 17.47
C VAL A 90 -6.31 -9.45 18.63
N ALA A 91 -5.76 -9.59 19.85
CA ALA A 91 -6.57 -9.83 21.05
C ALA A 91 -7.16 -8.53 21.60
N ARG A 92 -8.33 -8.61 22.23
CA ARG A 92 -8.92 -7.49 23.00
C ARG A 92 -8.38 -7.53 24.44
N PRO A 93 -8.21 -6.32 25.04
CA PRO A 93 -8.31 -4.99 24.44
C PRO A 93 -7.13 -4.69 23.52
N PHE A 94 -7.37 -4.03 22.39
CA PHE A 94 -6.33 -3.66 21.43
C PHE A 94 -6.14 -2.14 21.34
N VAL A 95 -4.95 -1.73 20.89
CA VAL A 95 -4.65 -0.34 20.54
C VAL A 95 -5.01 -0.13 19.07
N TYR A 96 -5.82 0.89 18.77
CA TYR A 96 -6.29 1.15 17.42
C TYR A 96 -5.14 1.34 16.40
N ASP A 97 -4.12 2.13 16.75
CA ASP A 97 -2.97 2.37 15.88
C ASP A 97 -2.19 1.08 15.57
N GLU A 98 -2.13 0.13 16.54
CA GLU A 98 -1.55 -1.19 16.32
C GLU A 98 -2.37 -2.00 15.30
N LEU A 99 -3.70 -2.01 15.43
CA LEU A 99 -4.58 -2.69 14.48
C LEU A 99 -4.37 -2.13 13.06
N VAL A 100 -4.36 -0.80 12.90
CA VAL A 100 -4.15 -0.15 11.59
C VAL A 100 -2.77 -0.50 11.01
N ALA A 101 -1.72 -0.51 11.83
CA ALA A 101 -0.37 -0.91 11.39
C ALA A 101 -0.34 -2.37 10.89
N ARG A 102 -1.04 -3.28 11.58
CA ARG A 102 -1.18 -4.69 11.20
C ARG A 102 -2.01 -4.85 9.92
N MET A 103 -3.12 -4.11 9.78
CA MET A 103 -3.92 -4.07 8.55
C MET A 103 -3.06 -3.67 7.34
N HIS A 104 -2.27 -2.60 7.46
CA HIS A 104 -1.36 -2.20 6.39
C HIS A 104 -0.30 -3.27 6.08
N ALA A 105 0.20 -3.99 7.09
CA ALA A 105 1.16 -5.06 6.88
C ALA A 105 0.55 -6.28 6.16
N VAL A 106 -0.69 -6.66 6.50
CA VAL A 106 -1.44 -7.73 5.84
C VAL A 106 -1.79 -7.34 4.41
N LEU A 107 -2.39 -6.17 4.20
CA LEU A 107 -2.73 -5.65 2.87
C LEU A 107 -1.51 -5.59 1.94
N ARG A 108 -0.36 -5.17 2.45
CA ARG A 108 0.89 -5.15 1.68
C ARG A 108 1.34 -6.54 1.25
N ARG A 109 1.18 -7.57 2.11
CA ARG A 109 1.55 -8.97 1.80
C ARG A 109 0.58 -9.64 0.84
N ALA A 110 -0.71 -9.31 0.95
CA ALA A 110 -1.78 -9.89 0.16
C ALA A 110 -1.87 -9.35 -1.27
N ARG A 111 -1.33 -8.15 -1.52
CA ARG A 111 -1.27 -7.63 -2.89
C ARG A 111 -0.37 -8.54 -3.73
N PRO A 112 -0.86 -9.07 -4.87
CA PRO A 112 -0.02 -9.81 -5.80
C PRO A 112 1.21 -8.98 -6.13
N ALA A 113 2.37 -9.60 -6.22
CA ALA A 113 3.62 -8.91 -6.61
C ALA A 113 3.48 -8.17 -7.96
N GLU A 114 2.54 -8.59 -8.80
CA GLU A 114 2.18 -7.92 -10.05
C GLU A 114 1.41 -6.60 -9.84
N ALA A 115 0.57 -6.50 -8.79
CA ALA A 115 -0.16 -5.26 -8.46
C ALA A 115 0.74 -4.18 -7.84
N GLU A 116 1.88 -4.57 -7.27
CA GLU A 116 2.92 -3.65 -6.78
C GLU A 116 3.98 -3.32 -7.85
N ARG A 117 3.82 -3.84 -9.07
CA ARG A 117 4.72 -3.56 -10.18
C ARG A 117 4.22 -2.36 -10.98
N LEU A 118 4.96 -1.27 -10.85
CA LEU A 118 4.74 -0.08 -11.63
C LEU A 118 5.52 -0.18 -12.94
N GLU A 119 4.84 -0.06 -14.07
CA GLU A 119 5.47 -0.09 -15.39
C GLU A 119 5.36 1.29 -16.07
N ALA A 120 6.48 1.77 -16.58
CA ALA A 120 6.56 3.03 -17.33
C ALA A 120 7.50 2.86 -18.52
N GLY A 121 6.95 2.52 -19.69
CA GLY A 121 7.72 2.16 -20.87
C GLY A 121 8.64 0.96 -20.59
N PRO A 122 9.96 1.07 -20.79
CA PRO A 122 10.89 -0.03 -20.50
C PRO A 122 11.24 -0.17 -19.01
N ILE A 123 10.74 0.72 -18.16
CA ILE A 123 11.05 0.76 -16.73
C ILE A 123 10.00 -0.05 -15.98
N SER A 124 10.44 -0.97 -15.12
CA SER A 124 9.60 -1.65 -14.14
C SER A 124 10.13 -1.45 -12.73
N VAL A 125 9.22 -1.12 -11.81
CA VAL A 125 9.50 -0.91 -10.40
C VAL A 125 8.68 -1.89 -9.58
N GLU A 126 9.33 -2.72 -8.82
CA GLU A 126 8.70 -3.63 -7.85
C GLU A 126 8.77 -2.98 -6.46
N HIS A 127 7.63 -2.48 -5.98
CA HIS A 127 7.60 -1.70 -4.73
C HIS A 127 8.00 -2.50 -3.51
N ALA A 128 7.54 -3.76 -3.39
CA ALA A 128 7.79 -4.61 -2.22
C ALA A 128 9.29 -4.83 -1.97
N THR A 129 10.06 -5.01 -3.05
CA THR A 129 11.50 -5.29 -2.98
C THR A 129 12.35 -4.06 -3.29
N ARG A 130 11.73 -2.94 -3.66
CA ARG A 130 12.38 -1.71 -4.18
C ARG A 130 13.30 -1.98 -5.37
N ARG A 131 13.00 -3.04 -6.13
CA ARG A 131 13.78 -3.40 -7.34
C ARG A 131 13.33 -2.58 -8.53
N VAL A 132 14.30 -2.04 -9.24
CA VAL A 132 14.09 -1.32 -10.50
C VAL A 132 14.79 -2.06 -11.63
N ARG A 133 14.10 -2.21 -12.76
CA ARG A 133 14.67 -2.76 -13.98
C ARG A 133 14.36 -1.83 -15.16
N VAL A 134 15.25 -1.80 -16.12
CA VAL A 134 15.05 -1.10 -17.41
C VAL A 134 15.35 -2.11 -18.52
N GLY A 135 14.36 -2.41 -19.35
CA GLY A 135 14.51 -3.46 -20.37
C GLY A 135 14.88 -4.82 -19.77
N GLY A 136 14.40 -5.14 -18.56
CA GLY A 136 14.72 -6.37 -17.84
C GLY A 136 16.02 -6.33 -17.02
N VAL A 137 16.92 -5.37 -17.25
CA VAL A 137 18.22 -5.25 -16.54
C VAL A 137 18.04 -4.45 -15.25
N ARG A 138 18.59 -4.96 -14.15
CA ARG A 138 18.51 -4.31 -12.83
C ARG A 138 19.31 -3.01 -12.78
N VAL A 139 18.71 -1.98 -12.12
CA VAL A 139 19.34 -0.69 -11.86
C VAL A 139 19.30 -0.40 -10.36
N ASP A 140 20.46 -0.16 -9.75
CA ASP A 140 20.53 0.15 -8.32
C ASP A 140 20.45 1.68 -8.11
N LEU A 141 19.38 2.10 -7.42
CA LEU A 141 19.08 3.50 -7.13
C LEU A 141 19.34 3.82 -5.65
N ALA A 142 19.84 5.04 -5.39
CA ALA A 142 19.88 5.58 -4.04
C ALA A 142 18.45 5.98 -3.58
N GLY A 143 18.23 6.09 -2.26
CA GLY A 143 16.88 6.29 -1.68
C GLY A 143 16.08 7.38 -2.37
N LYS A 144 16.64 8.61 -2.53
CA LYS A 144 15.93 9.73 -3.17
C LYS A 144 15.83 9.63 -4.70
N GLU A 145 16.70 8.88 -5.36
CA GLU A 145 16.58 8.57 -6.78
C GLU A 145 15.40 7.61 -7.01
N TYR A 146 15.25 6.61 -6.13
CA TYR A 146 14.13 5.68 -6.13
C TYR A 146 12.79 6.40 -5.87
N GLU A 147 12.71 7.22 -4.83
CA GLU A 147 11.50 7.98 -4.50
C GLU A 147 11.10 8.93 -5.64
N LEU A 148 12.07 9.58 -6.29
CA LEU A 148 11.82 10.42 -7.46
C LEU A 148 11.27 9.59 -8.63
N LEU A 149 11.84 8.41 -8.91
CA LEU A 149 11.35 7.52 -9.96
C LEU A 149 9.92 7.07 -9.68
N VAL A 150 9.64 6.62 -8.46
CA VAL A 150 8.31 6.16 -8.02
C VAL A 150 7.27 7.28 -8.14
N LYS A 151 7.65 8.53 -7.89
CA LYS A 151 6.75 9.67 -8.06
C LYS A 151 6.44 9.98 -9.52
N LEU A 152 7.41 9.83 -10.42
CA LEU A 152 7.25 10.16 -11.84
C LEU A 152 6.58 9.03 -12.64
N ALA A 153 6.78 7.77 -12.25
CA ALA A 153 6.44 6.60 -13.05
C ALA A 153 4.92 6.32 -13.24
N PRO A 154 4.01 6.64 -12.31
CA PRO A 154 2.57 6.49 -12.53
C PRO A 154 2.03 7.33 -13.68
N GLU A 155 2.61 8.50 -13.92
CA GLU A 155 2.22 9.44 -14.97
C GLU A 155 3.46 9.84 -15.78
N PRO A 156 4.06 8.94 -16.57
CA PRO A 156 5.41 9.10 -17.11
C PRO A 156 5.58 10.27 -18.09
N TYR A 157 4.50 10.71 -18.71
CA TYR A 157 4.47 11.83 -19.67
C TYR A 157 4.03 13.15 -19.03
N ARG A 158 3.51 13.11 -17.79
CA ARG A 158 3.15 14.32 -17.05
C ARG A 158 4.37 15.11 -16.63
N VAL A 159 4.32 16.42 -16.79
CA VAL A 159 5.33 17.32 -16.26
C VAL A 159 4.99 17.68 -14.82
N PHE A 160 5.79 17.21 -13.89
CA PHE A 160 5.73 17.57 -12.48
C PHE A 160 6.57 18.82 -12.25
N THR A 161 6.03 19.81 -11.56
CA THR A 161 6.77 21.03 -11.25
C THR A 161 7.89 20.74 -10.23
N LYS A 162 8.94 21.58 -10.24
CA LYS A 162 10.03 21.47 -9.25
C LYS A 162 9.49 21.60 -7.82
N GLU A 163 8.50 22.44 -7.60
CA GLU A 163 7.86 22.66 -6.30
C GLU A 163 7.13 21.43 -5.81
N GLU A 164 6.32 20.84 -6.69
CA GLU A 164 5.60 19.60 -6.42
C GLU A 164 6.56 18.47 -6.04
N LEU A 165 7.61 18.26 -6.82
CA LEU A 165 8.61 17.24 -6.55
C LEU A 165 9.37 17.46 -5.25
N LEU A 166 9.79 18.70 -4.96
CA LEU A 166 10.48 19.02 -3.71
C LEU A 166 9.59 18.83 -2.48
N ARG A 167 8.32 19.17 -2.59
CA ARG A 167 7.35 18.94 -1.50
C ARG A 167 7.09 17.45 -1.29
N GLU A 168 6.79 16.71 -2.35
CA GLU A 168 6.29 15.34 -2.23
C GLU A 168 7.39 14.30 -2.05
N VAL A 169 8.58 14.51 -2.60
CA VAL A 169 9.71 13.58 -2.48
C VAL A 169 10.65 13.95 -1.33
N TRP A 170 10.85 15.26 -1.05
CA TRP A 170 11.77 15.72 0.01
C TRP A 170 11.08 16.28 1.25
N GLY A 171 9.76 16.51 1.20
CA GLY A 171 9.01 17.08 2.33
C GLY A 171 9.29 18.57 2.57
N PHE A 172 9.84 19.29 1.59
CA PHE A 172 10.17 20.71 1.77
C PHE A 172 8.91 21.56 1.87
N ARG A 173 8.75 22.26 2.98
CA ARG A 173 7.64 23.19 3.22
C ARG A 173 7.91 24.60 2.67
N SER A 174 9.16 24.96 2.40
CA SER A 174 9.60 26.26 1.87
C SER A 174 10.58 26.05 0.73
N LEU A 175 10.33 26.75 -0.36
CA LEU A 175 11.09 26.65 -1.60
C LEU A 175 12.25 27.65 -1.59
N GLY A 176 13.34 27.31 -0.88
CA GLY A 176 14.63 27.95 -1.09
C GLY A 176 15.25 27.54 -2.44
N ARG A 177 16.24 28.32 -2.92
CA ARG A 177 17.05 27.90 -4.08
C ARG A 177 17.86 26.65 -3.71
N THR A 178 17.36 25.46 -4.11
CA THR A 178 18.07 24.19 -3.90
C THR A 178 18.39 23.53 -5.23
N ARG A 179 19.58 22.95 -5.35
CA ARG A 179 20.00 22.12 -6.48
C ARG A 179 19.77 20.63 -6.22
N THR A 180 19.15 20.29 -5.09
CA THR A 180 18.96 18.89 -4.64
C THR A 180 18.21 18.07 -5.67
N LEU A 181 17.04 18.55 -6.13
CA LEU A 181 16.25 17.89 -7.15
C LEU A 181 17.03 17.69 -8.47
N ASP A 182 17.65 18.76 -8.97
CA ASP A 182 18.38 18.71 -10.26
C ASP A 182 19.54 17.70 -10.20
N SER A 183 20.21 17.60 -9.06
CA SER A 183 21.32 16.66 -8.86
C SER A 183 20.82 15.20 -8.84
N HIS A 184 19.70 14.90 -8.16
CA HIS A 184 19.13 13.56 -8.12
C HIS A 184 18.51 13.17 -9.46
N ALA A 185 17.80 14.07 -10.13
CA ALA A 185 17.27 13.86 -11.47
C ALA A 185 18.38 13.55 -12.48
N SER A 186 19.51 14.27 -12.40
CA SER A 186 20.67 14.01 -13.27
C SER A 186 21.30 12.63 -13.00
N ARG A 187 21.45 12.23 -11.71
CA ARG A 187 21.98 10.90 -11.35
C ARG A 187 21.04 9.78 -11.78
N LEU A 188 19.73 9.93 -11.52
CA LEU A 188 18.71 8.98 -11.92
C LEU A 188 18.73 8.79 -13.45
N ARG A 189 18.70 9.89 -14.22
CA ARG A 189 18.81 9.83 -15.68
C ARG A 189 20.03 9.04 -16.15
N ARG A 190 21.20 9.37 -15.63
CA ARG A 190 22.46 8.70 -16.02
C ARG A 190 22.42 7.20 -15.73
N LYS A 191 21.85 6.78 -14.60
CA LYS A 191 21.72 5.36 -14.24
C LYS A 191 20.76 4.61 -15.15
N LEU A 192 19.62 5.19 -15.50
CA LEU A 192 18.66 4.60 -16.42
C LEU A 192 19.25 4.50 -17.84
N GLN A 193 19.92 5.57 -18.30
CA GLN A 193 20.55 5.63 -19.63
C GLN A 193 21.79 4.72 -19.76
N ALA A 194 22.42 4.33 -18.66
CA ALA A 194 23.53 3.38 -18.68
C ALA A 194 23.09 1.96 -19.08
N VAL A 195 21.80 1.67 -18.94
CA VAL A 195 21.22 0.33 -19.19
C VAL A 195 20.43 0.27 -20.49
N ALA A 196 19.70 1.33 -20.82
CA ALA A 196 18.94 1.39 -22.07
C ALA A 196 18.99 2.81 -22.68
N PRO A 197 19.06 2.91 -24.02
CA PRO A 197 18.94 4.20 -24.69
C PRO A 197 17.54 4.77 -24.52
N GLY A 198 17.42 6.07 -24.27
CA GLY A 198 16.13 6.75 -24.18
C GLY A 198 16.18 8.07 -23.43
N PRO A 199 15.19 8.90 -23.67
CA PRO A 199 15.03 10.18 -22.95
C PRO A 199 14.34 9.94 -21.60
N PHE A 200 15.08 9.39 -20.63
CA PHE A 200 14.58 9.22 -19.27
C PHE A 200 14.79 10.49 -18.44
N VAL A 201 13.85 10.79 -17.54
CA VAL A 201 13.86 11.93 -16.59
C VAL A 201 14.15 13.25 -17.32
N VAL A 202 13.26 13.58 -18.23
CA VAL A 202 13.37 14.74 -19.12
C VAL A 202 13.16 16.04 -18.35
N ASN A 203 14.09 16.97 -18.48
CA ASN A 203 13.95 18.30 -17.91
C ASN A 203 13.10 19.18 -18.83
N VAL A 204 11.95 19.63 -18.36
CA VAL A 204 11.12 20.63 -19.05
C VAL A 204 11.52 22.01 -18.53
N TRP A 205 12.14 22.77 -19.39
CA TRP A 205 12.82 24.01 -19.00
C TRP A 205 11.88 25.00 -18.27
N ARG A 206 12.34 25.51 -17.13
CA ARG A 206 11.61 26.39 -16.20
C ARG A 206 10.36 25.79 -15.55
N ILE A 207 9.96 24.56 -15.84
CA ILE A 207 8.77 23.93 -15.26
C ILE A 207 9.19 22.84 -14.27
N GLY A 208 9.85 21.79 -14.75
CA GLY A 208 10.16 20.64 -13.89
C GLY A 208 10.66 19.43 -14.66
N TYR A 209 10.15 18.27 -14.31
CA TYR A 209 10.57 16.98 -14.87
C TYR A 209 9.39 16.09 -15.24
N ARG A 210 9.56 15.27 -16.27
CA ARG A 210 8.75 14.10 -16.60
C ARG A 210 9.63 12.87 -16.76
N LEU A 211 9.07 11.67 -16.68
CA LEU A 211 9.87 10.45 -16.75
C LEU A 211 10.27 10.10 -18.18
N LEU A 212 9.31 10.11 -19.10
CA LEU A 212 9.50 9.77 -20.51
C LEU A 212 9.17 10.95 -21.42
N ASP A 213 9.69 10.92 -22.63
CA ASP A 213 9.41 11.92 -23.66
C ASP A 213 8.28 11.49 -24.57
#